data_82fd4a63a3edf748823b473e7ba44e24
#
_entry.id   82fd4a63a3edf748823b473e7ba44e24
#
_cell.length_a   1.000
_cell.length_b   1.000
_cell.length_c   1.000
_cell.angle_alpha   90.00
_cell.angle_beta   90.00
_cell.angle_gamma   90.00
#
_symmetry.space_group_name_H-M   'P 1'
#
loop_
_entity.id
_entity.type
_entity.pdbx_description
1 polymer ?
#
loop_
_entity_poly.entity_id
_entity_poly.type
_entity_poly.pdbx_seq_one_letter_code
_entity_poly.pdbx_strand_id
1 'polypeptide(L)'
;MSAERQIQLVALVVDDSMLIRHTVCRFLEEHGFRVESATNGLDAVEALKRVRPDLIVTDMQMPKMSGAELITAVKAQPDTASIPIVIVAGRQSGFEKKEKRANFTIFKDIDIESQLAKALNTIFGECPAKGKGVGN
;
A
#
# COMPACT_ATOMS: atom_id res chain seq x y z
N MET A 1 -15.83 18.59 17.50
CA MET A 1 -15.72 18.40 17.33
C MET A 1 -15.69 17.75 16.96
N SER A 2 -15.64 17.59 17.12
CA SER A 2 -15.53 16.90 16.86
C SER A 2 -15.49 16.27 16.32
N ALA A 3 -15.88 16.13 16.65
CA ALA A 3 -15.88 15.38 16.22
C ALA A 3 -15.44 15.18 15.28
N GLU A 4 -15.26 15.52 15.06
CA GLU A 4 -14.70 15.50 14.16
C GLU A 4 -13.69 14.84 14.04
N ARG A 5 -13.49 14.19 14.59
CA ARG A 5 -12.54 13.54 14.40
C ARG A 5 -12.60 12.86 13.28
N GLN A 6 -12.00 13.14 12.30
CA GLN A 6 -11.91 12.44 11.22
C GLN A 6 -10.95 11.41 11.40
N ILE A 7 -11.17 10.18 11.10
CA ILE A 7 -10.22 9.12 11.11
C ILE A 7 -9.50 9.14 9.80
N GLN A 8 -8.26 9.51 9.82
CA GLN A 8 -7.50 9.57 8.59
C GLN A 8 -6.69 8.29 8.46
N LEU A 9 -6.92 7.54 7.40
CA LEU A 9 -6.18 6.31 7.15
C LEU A 9 -4.76 6.62 6.73
N VAL A 10 -3.85 5.74 7.09
CA VAL A 10 -2.43 5.90 6.81
C VAL A 10 -1.98 4.78 5.89
N ALA A 11 -1.26 5.14 4.85
CA ALA A 11 -0.69 4.14 3.93
C ALA A 11 0.82 4.26 3.93
N LEU A 12 1.49 3.11 3.85
CA LEU A 12 2.94 3.05 3.67
C LEU A 12 3.20 2.58 2.26
N VAL A 13 3.92 3.38 1.48
CA VAL A 13 4.22 3.08 0.09
C VAL A 13 5.71 2.81 -0.04
N VAL A 14 6.06 1.64 -0.55
CA VAL A 14 7.46 1.21 -0.64
C VAL A 14 7.79 0.87 -2.08
N ASP A 15 8.66 1.63 -2.70
CA ASP A 15 9.07 1.39 -4.07
C ASP A 15 10.36 2.17 -4.30
N ASP A 16 11.33 1.55 -4.95
CA ASP A 16 12.58 2.23 -5.23
C ASP A 16 12.49 3.12 -6.47
N SER A 17 11.41 3.02 -7.24
CA SER A 17 11.19 3.89 -8.39
C SER A 17 10.53 5.16 -7.91
N MET A 18 11.18 6.30 -8.14
CA MET A 18 10.60 7.57 -7.75
C MET A 18 9.28 7.82 -8.46
N LEU A 19 9.21 7.48 -9.73
CA LEU A 19 8.00 7.71 -10.50
C LEU A 19 6.82 6.92 -9.98
N ILE A 20 7.01 5.63 -9.76
CA ILE A 20 5.91 4.79 -9.26
C ILE A 20 5.51 5.22 -7.86
N ARG A 21 6.51 5.46 -7.01
CA ARG A 21 6.24 5.88 -5.64
C ARG A 21 5.44 7.16 -5.60
N HIS A 22 5.85 8.12 -6.42
CA HIS A 22 5.16 9.40 -6.48
C HIS A 22 3.71 9.23 -6.98
N THR A 23 3.52 8.42 -8.01
CA THR A 23 2.19 8.18 -8.57
C THR A 23 1.26 7.57 -7.52
N VAL A 24 1.76 6.56 -6.83
CA VAL A 24 0.95 5.87 -5.84
C VAL A 24 0.66 6.77 -4.64
N CYS A 25 1.68 7.48 -4.16
CA CYS A 25 1.49 8.38 -3.03
C CYS A 25 0.47 9.45 -3.34
N ARG A 26 0.58 10.04 -4.52
CA ARG A 26 -0.33 11.11 -4.88
C ARG A 26 -1.76 10.62 -4.99
N PHE A 27 -1.95 9.44 -5.60
CA PHE A 27 -3.28 8.86 -5.71
C PHE A 27 -3.89 8.66 -4.32
N LEU A 28 -3.10 8.11 -3.41
CA LEU A 28 -3.61 7.82 -2.07
C LEU A 28 -3.91 9.10 -1.30
N GLU A 29 -3.06 10.10 -1.46
CA GLU A 29 -3.31 11.39 -0.81
C GLU A 29 -4.59 12.03 -1.31
N GLU A 30 -4.84 11.91 -2.60
CA GLU A 30 -6.06 12.45 -3.19
C GLU A 30 -7.29 11.71 -2.69
N HIS A 31 -7.10 10.50 -2.18
CA HIS A 31 -8.20 9.73 -1.63
C HIS A 31 -8.25 9.81 -0.11
N GLY A 32 -7.54 10.78 0.46
CA GLY A 32 -7.67 11.06 1.89
C GLY A 32 -6.71 10.34 2.80
N PHE A 33 -5.77 9.56 2.23
CA PHE A 33 -4.79 8.88 3.06
C PHE A 33 -3.66 9.82 3.44
N ARG A 34 -3.15 9.63 4.64
CA ARG A 34 -1.87 10.19 4.99
C ARG A 34 -0.84 9.16 4.55
N VAL A 35 0.20 9.58 3.84
CA VAL A 35 1.12 8.64 3.22
C VAL A 35 2.52 8.78 3.79
N GLU A 36 3.09 7.66 4.19
CA GLU A 36 4.50 7.55 4.50
C GLU A 36 5.12 6.76 3.37
N SER A 37 6.34 7.08 2.98
CA SER A 37 6.96 6.36 1.90
C SER A 37 8.35 5.89 2.28
N ALA A 38 8.79 4.85 1.59
CA ALA A 38 10.12 4.28 1.78
C ALA A 38 10.63 3.82 0.42
N THR A 39 11.94 3.76 0.27
CA THR A 39 12.54 3.39 -1.00
C THR A 39 13.02 1.95 -1.04
N ASN A 40 12.98 1.27 0.07
CA ASN A 40 13.36 -0.14 0.12
C ASN A 40 12.73 -0.76 1.36
N GLY A 41 12.87 -2.07 1.47
CA GLY A 41 12.24 -2.80 2.56
C GLY A 41 12.81 -2.47 3.93
N LEU A 42 14.09 -2.17 4.01
CA LEU A 42 14.68 -1.83 5.30
C LEU A 42 14.13 -0.52 5.83
N ASP A 43 14.02 0.48 4.95
CA ASP A 43 13.44 1.76 5.34
C ASP A 43 11.99 1.59 5.73
N ALA A 44 11.29 0.68 5.04
CA ALA A 44 9.90 0.42 5.36
C ALA A 44 9.77 -0.18 6.76
N VAL A 45 10.64 -1.11 7.11
CA VAL A 45 10.61 -1.70 8.45
C VAL A 45 10.86 -0.63 9.50
N GLU A 46 11.79 0.29 9.21
CA GLU A 46 12.04 1.39 10.13
C GLU A 46 10.80 2.28 10.27
N ALA A 47 10.12 2.54 9.17
CA ALA A 47 8.92 3.35 9.22
C ALA A 47 7.84 2.69 10.06
N LEU A 48 7.76 1.36 10.03
CA LEU A 48 6.75 0.63 10.80
C LEU A 48 6.97 0.76 12.30
N LYS A 49 8.14 1.17 12.71
CA LYS A 49 8.39 1.42 14.13
C LYS A 49 7.79 2.74 14.59
N ARG A 50 7.52 3.64 13.64
CA ARG A 50 7.00 4.96 13.95
C ARG A 50 5.52 5.11 13.64
N VAL A 51 5.03 4.40 12.65
CA VAL A 51 3.64 4.52 12.23
C VAL A 51 3.01 3.16 12.10
N ARG A 52 1.71 3.11 12.28
CA ARG A 52 0.96 1.88 12.08
C ARG A 52 0.02 2.10 10.92
N PRO A 53 0.43 1.71 9.70
CA PRO A 53 -0.42 1.98 8.54
C PRO A 53 -1.64 1.09 8.50
N ASP A 54 -2.64 1.56 7.77
CA ASP A 54 -3.85 0.81 7.50
C ASP A 54 -3.75 0.10 6.16
N LEU A 55 -2.71 0.39 5.39
CA LEU A 55 -2.49 -0.21 4.08
C LEU A 55 -1.00 -0.16 3.78
N ILE A 56 -0.46 -1.22 3.20
CA ILE A 56 0.90 -1.22 2.70
C ILE A 56 0.85 -1.49 1.21
N VAL A 57 1.52 -0.63 0.42
CA VAL A 57 1.67 -0.82 -1.02
C VAL A 57 3.16 -0.98 -1.26
N THR A 58 3.59 -2.12 -1.78
CA THR A 58 5.01 -2.38 -1.91
C THR A 58 5.35 -2.99 -3.26
N ASP A 59 6.49 -2.58 -3.79
CA ASP A 59 7.12 -3.24 -4.92
C ASP A 59 7.70 -4.58 -4.44
N MET A 60 7.86 -5.51 -5.35
CA MET A 60 8.46 -6.80 -5.00
C MET A 60 9.96 -6.80 -5.17
N GLN A 61 10.47 -6.07 -6.13
CA GLN A 61 11.91 -6.07 -6.41
C GLN A 61 12.54 -4.77 -5.98
N MET A 62 13.25 -4.82 -4.88
CA MET A 62 13.87 -3.64 -4.31
C MET A 62 15.24 -4.02 -3.79
N PRO A 63 16.18 -3.06 -3.74
CA PRO A 63 17.47 -3.34 -3.14
C PRO A 63 17.32 -3.53 -1.63
N LYS A 64 18.29 -4.15 -1.04
CA LYS A 64 18.43 -4.35 0.40
C LYS A 64 17.43 -5.33 0.99
N MET A 65 16.16 -5.15 0.76
CA MET A 65 15.16 -6.06 1.26
C MET A 65 14.02 -6.07 0.25
N SER A 66 13.71 -7.24 -0.28
CA SER A 66 12.67 -7.37 -1.29
C SER A 66 11.28 -7.21 -0.68
N GLY A 67 10.28 -7.06 -1.55
CA GLY A 67 8.91 -7.00 -1.09
C GLY A 67 8.48 -8.26 -0.38
N ALA A 68 8.92 -9.42 -0.85
CA ALA A 68 8.58 -10.68 -0.18
C ALA A 68 9.15 -10.72 1.23
N GLU A 69 10.37 -10.25 1.39
CA GLU A 69 10.98 -10.21 2.71
C GLU A 69 10.27 -9.20 3.62
N LEU A 70 9.87 -8.09 3.05
CA LEU A 70 9.11 -7.10 3.79
C LEU A 70 7.77 -7.68 4.26
N ILE A 71 7.08 -8.40 3.38
CA ILE A 71 5.81 -9.02 3.74
C ILE A 71 6.03 -10.02 4.87
N THR A 72 7.11 -10.79 4.80
CA THR A 72 7.44 -11.72 5.87
C THR A 72 7.60 -10.99 7.19
N ALA A 73 8.31 -9.86 7.18
CA ALA A 73 8.52 -9.10 8.40
C ALA A 73 7.20 -8.55 8.94
N VAL A 74 6.35 -8.06 8.06
CA VAL A 74 5.04 -7.53 8.45
C VAL A 74 4.18 -8.62 9.08
N LYS A 75 4.14 -9.78 8.45
CA LYS A 75 3.30 -10.87 8.93
C LYS A 75 3.83 -11.50 10.21
N ALA A 76 5.10 -11.33 10.48
CA ALA A 76 5.70 -11.91 11.67
C ALA A 76 5.33 -11.18 12.95
N GLN A 77 4.85 -9.94 12.85
CA GLN A 77 4.52 -9.17 14.03
C GLN A 77 3.00 -9.14 14.21
N PRO A 78 2.50 -9.46 15.39
CA PRO A 78 1.04 -9.47 15.59
C PRO A 78 0.40 -8.11 15.29
N ASP A 79 1.12 -7.03 15.60
CA ASP A 79 0.60 -5.69 15.41
C ASP A 79 0.38 -5.34 13.95
N THR A 80 1.13 -5.94 13.05
CA THR A 80 1.06 -5.57 11.63
C THR A 80 0.57 -6.71 10.76
N ALA A 81 0.40 -7.90 11.32
CA ALA A 81 0.09 -9.08 10.52
C ALA A 81 -1.22 -8.95 9.75
N SER A 82 -2.16 -8.18 10.25
CA SER A 82 -3.46 -8.04 9.58
C SER A 82 -3.56 -6.84 8.66
N ILE A 83 -2.50 -6.03 8.54
CA ILE A 83 -2.54 -4.89 7.64
C ILE A 83 -2.63 -5.40 6.21
N PRO A 84 -3.59 -4.92 5.43
CA PRO A 84 -3.70 -5.34 4.03
C PRO A 84 -2.52 -4.87 3.21
N ILE A 85 -2.11 -5.69 2.28
CA ILE A 85 -0.93 -5.45 1.46
C ILE A 85 -1.30 -5.50 -0.02
N VAL A 86 -0.90 -4.49 -0.76
CA VAL A 86 -1.05 -4.42 -2.20
C VAL A 86 0.35 -4.47 -2.80
N ILE A 87 0.57 -5.39 -3.72
CA ILE A 87 1.84 -5.51 -4.41
C ILE A 87 1.77 -4.76 -5.74
N VAL A 88 2.83 -4.03 -6.05
CA VAL A 88 2.98 -3.39 -7.35
C VAL A 88 4.12 -4.11 -8.06
N ALA A 89 3.82 -4.79 -9.14
CA ALA A 89 4.78 -5.67 -9.80
C ALA A 89 4.81 -5.44 -11.30
N GLY A 90 5.97 -5.72 -11.90
CA GLY A 90 6.05 -5.78 -13.35
C GLY A 90 5.43 -7.07 -13.83
N ARG A 91 4.81 -7.03 -14.98
CA ARG A 91 4.12 -8.23 -15.48
C ARG A 91 5.06 -9.37 -15.77
N GLN A 92 6.30 -9.03 -16.08
CA GLN A 92 7.27 -10.05 -16.41
C GLN A 92 7.91 -10.69 -15.20
N SER A 93 7.62 -10.19 -14.01
CA SER A 93 8.28 -10.68 -12.83
C SER A 93 7.77 -12.06 -12.39
N GLY A 94 6.53 -12.35 -12.66
CA GLY A 94 5.95 -13.61 -12.23
C GLY A 94 5.64 -13.68 -10.75
N PHE A 95 5.94 -12.63 -10.02
CA PHE A 95 5.74 -12.65 -8.57
C PHE A 95 4.28 -12.70 -8.19
N GLU A 96 3.43 -12.21 -9.05
CA GLU A 96 2.01 -12.16 -8.72
C GLU A 96 1.42 -13.53 -8.50
N LYS A 97 2.05 -14.55 -9.05
CA LYS A 97 1.55 -15.90 -8.86
C LYS A 97 2.10 -16.56 -7.63
N LYS A 98 3.14 -16.00 -7.06
CA LYS A 98 3.80 -16.61 -5.94
C LYS A 98 3.46 -16.00 -4.61
N GLU A 99 3.11 -14.72 -4.60
CA GLU A 99 2.92 -14.03 -3.35
C GLU A 99 1.46 -14.03 -2.96
N LYS A 100 1.05 -15.05 -2.24
CA LYS A 100 -0.34 -15.21 -1.86
C LYS A 100 -0.70 -14.50 -0.58
N ARG A 101 0.29 -13.95 0.10
CA ARG A 101 0.04 -13.24 1.36
C ARG A 101 -0.47 -11.83 1.13
N ALA A 102 -0.34 -11.32 -0.10
CA ALA A 102 -0.84 -10.00 -0.41
C ALA A 102 -2.33 -10.07 -0.69
N ASN A 103 -3.01 -8.98 -0.39
CA ASN A 103 -4.45 -8.90 -0.61
C ASN A 103 -4.79 -8.58 -2.05
N PHE A 104 -3.88 -7.94 -2.76
CA PHE A 104 -4.14 -7.52 -4.12
C PHE A 104 -2.80 -7.29 -4.82
N THR A 105 -2.77 -7.54 -6.12
CA THR A 105 -1.57 -7.27 -6.91
C THR A 105 -1.95 -6.37 -8.08
N ILE A 106 -1.18 -5.31 -8.27
CA ILE A 106 -1.38 -4.44 -9.43
C ILE A 106 -0.10 -4.42 -10.24
N PHE A 107 -0.21 -3.98 -11.47
CA PHE A 107 0.90 -4.05 -12.42
C PHE A 107 1.33 -2.67 -12.88
N LYS A 108 2.64 -2.46 -12.93
CA LYS A 108 3.21 -1.16 -13.21
C LYS A 108 2.95 -0.67 -14.63
N ASP A 109 2.75 -1.57 -15.55
CA ASP A 109 2.61 -1.21 -16.96
C ASP A 109 1.17 -1.06 -17.41
N ILE A 110 0.24 -1.05 -16.47
CA ILE A 110 -1.16 -0.78 -16.76
C ILE A 110 -1.54 0.42 -15.91
N ASP A 111 -2.68 1.00 -16.17
CA ASP A 111 -3.16 2.16 -15.43
C ASP A 111 -3.15 1.85 -13.92
N ILE A 112 -2.15 2.39 -13.24
CA ILE A 112 -1.97 2.12 -11.82
C ILE A 112 -3.13 2.66 -11.00
N GLU A 113 -3.61 3.84 -11.36
CA GLU A 113 -4.65 4.48 -10.57
C GLU A 113 -5.95 3.71 -10.60
N SER A 114 -6.33 3.19 -11.76
CA SER A 114 -7.54 2.38 -11.85
C SER A 114 -7.41 1.11 -11.06
N GLN A 115 -6.24 0.49 -11.10
CA GLN A 115 -6.00 -0.73 -10.33
C GLN A 115 -6.01 -0.46 -8.84
N LEU A 116 -5.45 0.67 -8.43
CA LEU A 116 -5.46 1.04 -7.01
C LEU A 116 -6.89 1.28 -6.54
N ALA A 117 -7.70 1.94 -7.37
CA ALA A 117 -9.09 2.17 -6.99
C ALA A 117 -9.82 0.86 -6.75
N LYS A 118 -9.60 -0.12 -7.62
CA LYS A 118 -10.20 -1.43 -7.43
C LYS A 118 -9.68 -2.12 -6.18
N ALA A 119 -8.40 -2.01 -5.93
CA ALA A 119 -7.80 -2.62 -4.76
C ALA A 119 -8.38 -2.03 -3.48
N LEU A 120 -8.53 -0.71 -3.44
CA LEU A 120 -9.08 -0.06 -2.26
C LEU A 120 -10.54 -0.47 -2.05
N ASN A 121 -11.31 -0.57 -3.12
CA ASN A 121 -12.68 -1.04 -3.00
C ASN A 121 -12.75 -2.47 -2.49
N THR A 122 -11.85 -3.31 -2.96
CA THR A 122 -11.84 -4.70 -2.53
C THR A 122 -11.45 -4.82 -1.07
N ILE A 123 -10.47 -4.04 -0.64
CA ILE A 123 -9.94 -4.16 0.72
C ILE A 123 -10.84 -3.45 1.73
N PHE A 124 -11.32 -2.27 1.38
CA PHE A 124 -12.07 -1.44 2.33
C PHE A 124 -13.57 -1.36 2.06
N GLY A 125 -14.01 -2.03 1.03
CA GLY A 125 -15.41 -2.01 0.68
C GLY A 125 -15.70 -0.87 -0.25
N GLU A 126 -15.62 0.34 0.17
CA GLU A 126 -15.70 1.42 -0.69
C GLU A 126 -14.65 2.31 -0.27
N CYS A 127 -14.14 3.15 -1.08
CA CYS A 127 -13.05 4.01 -0.72
C CYS A 127 -13.50 4.89 0.41
N PRO A 128 -13.14 4.58 1.63
CA PRO A 128 -13.68 5.31 2.77
C PRO A 128 -13.17 6.72 2.84
N ALA A 129 -12.02 6.96 2.30
CA ALA A 129 -11.44 8.27 2.36
C ALA A 129 -12.15 9.25 1.46
N LYS A 130 -12.81 8.78 0.41
CA LYS A 130 -13.52 9.63 -0.45
C LYS A 130 -14.91 9.80 0.01
N GLY A 131 -15.31 9.01 0.73
CA GLY A 131 -16.59 9.09 1.24
C GLY A 131 -17.67 9.39 0.33
N LYS A 132 -17.73 9.58 0.04
CA LYS A 132 -18.49 9.89 -0.45
C LYS A 132 -19.45 9.66 -0.83
N GLY A 133 -19.49 9.65 -0.64
CA GLY A 133 -20.24 9.49 -0.84
C GLY A 133 -20.96 9.41 -1.60
N VAL A 134 -21.07 9.42 -1.68
CA VAL A 134 -21.68 9.34 -2.30
C VAL A 134 -22.29 8.71 -2.74
N GLY A 135 -22.43 8.44 -2.58
CA GLY A 135 -22.91 7.90 -2.88
C GLY A 135 -23.32 7.52 -3.34
N ASN A 136 -23.31 7.52 -3.19
CA ASN A 136 -23.66 7.11 -3.46
C ASN A 136 -23.78 6.84 -3.58
#